data_b3fe8da04917fabb61fbeefc37bde641
#
_entry.id   b3fe8da04917fabb61fbeefc37bde641
#
_cell.length_a   1.000
_cell.length_b   1.000
_cell.length_c   1.000
_cell.angle_alpha   90.00
_cell.angle_beta   90.00
_cell.angle_gamma   90.00
#
_symmetry.space_group_name_H-M   'P 1'
#
loop_
_entity.id
_entity.type
_entity.pdbx_description
1 polymer ?
#
loop_
_entity_poly.entity_id
_entity_poly.type
_entity_poly.pdbx_seq_one_letter_code
_entity_poly.pdbx_strand_id
1 'polypeptide(L)'
;SDSLNAINDLVSTIYDAKISKVEEEQEANQEAADAEQERISDLVEKKVITEEEGEARKRAAEAKTAKKNEELEKKKAKLKRDQAIWDKANSAAQCAISTALGIMQLWVHPGFPAAIPMAAVVGALGALQLATILATPLPKYAKGTKSHKGGPAVVGDGGEPELVTFSGKSWITPDTPTIV
;
A
#
# COMPACT_ATOMS: atom_id res chain seq x y z
N SER A 1 20.97 16.25 9.03
CA SER A 1 20.41 15.33 8.00
C SER A 1 20.62 13.88 8.36
N ASP A 2 21.77 13.52 8.93
CA ASP A 2 22.13 12.10 9.19
C ASP A 2 21.18 11.40 10.17
N SER A 3 20.74 12.11 11.22
CA SER A 3 19.77 11.54 12.19
C SER A 3 18.41 11.26 11.56
N LEU A 4 17.94 12.10 10.65
CA LEU A 4 16.67 11.90 9.94
C LEU A 4 16.76 10.74 8.96
N ASN A 5 17.89 10.60 8.26
CA ASN A 5 18.14 9.47 7.39
C ASN A 5 18.16 8.15 8.19
N ALA A 6 18.88 8.12 9.31
CA ALA A 6 18.92 6.95 10.19
C ALA A 6 17.55 6.53 10.72
N ILE A 7 16.70 7.50 11.09
CA ILE A 7 15.32 7.23 11.51
C ILE A 7 14.51 6.68 10.35
N ASN A 8 14.66 7.25 9.15
CA ASN A 8 13.94 6.78 7.97
C ASN A 8 14.31 5.34 7.62
N ASP A 9 15.60 5.03 7.60
CA ASP A 9 16.11 3.69 7.33
C ASP A 9 15.60 2.67 8.35
N LEU A 10 15.56 3.05 9.63
CA LEU A 10 15.01 2.20 10.69
C LEU A 10 13.50 1.95 10.47
N VAL A 11 12.73 2.99 10.18
CA VAL A 11 11.29 2.85 9.97
C VAL A 11 11.00 2.03 8.71
N SER A 12 11.72 2.25 7.61
CA SER A 12 11.62 1.44 6.40
C SER A 12 11.89 -0.03 6.70
N THR A 13 12.98 -0.34 7.41
CA THR A 13 13.32 -1.71 7.82
C THR A 13 12.20 -2.36 8.65
N ILE A 14 11.55 -1.61 9.55
CA ILE A 14 10.42 -2.11 10.33
C ILE A 14 9.21 -2.45 9.45
N TYR A 15 8.88 -1.59 8.46
CA TYR A 15 7.78 -1.87 7.55
C TYR A 15 8.10 -3.06 6.65
N ASP A 16 9.31 -3.15 6.11
CA ASP A 16 9.75 -4.25 5.26
C ASP A 16 9.70 -5.59 6.02
N ALA A 17 10.16 -5.61 7.28
CA ALA A 17 10.06 -6.78 8.14
C ALA A 17 8.59 -7.18 8.42
N LYS A 18 7.69 -6.21 8.64
CA LYS A 18 6.26 -6.49 8.82
C LYS A 18 5.60 -7.01 7.54
N ILE A 19 5.98 -6.49 6.39
CA ILE A 19 5.47 -6.94 5.09
C ILE A 19 5.95 -8.36 4.82
N SER A 20 7.25 -8.64 5.00
CA SER A 20 7.83 -9.99 4.87
C SER A 20 7.12 -11.00 5.75
N LYS A 21 6.84 -10.63 7.01
CA LYS A 21 6.08 -11.50 7.91
C LYS A 21 4.66 -11.82 7.41
N VAL A 22 3.98 -10.87 6.77
CA VAL A 22 2.67 -11.12 6.17
C VAL A 22 2.79 -12.04 4.97
N GLU A 23 3.85 -11.94 4.17
CA GLU A 23 4.15 -12.82 3.06
C GLU A 23 4.43 -14.25 3.55
N GLU A 24 5.23 -14.42 4.59
CA GLU A 24 5.45 -15.71 5.26
C GLU A 24 4.14 -16.31 5.80
N GLU A 25 3.27 -15.48 6.40
CA GLU A 25 1.93 -15.94 6.84
C GLU A 25 1.05 -16.37 5.66
N GLN A 26 1.19 -15.77 4.47
CA GLN A 26 0.47 -16.18 3.25
C GLN A 26 0.99 -17.51 2.71
N GLU A 27 2.31 -17.68 2.65
CA GLU A 27 2.93 -18.95 2.22
C GLU A 27 2.53 -20.09 3.16
N ALA A 28 2.67 -19.90 4.47
CA ALA A 28 2.26 -20.89 5.46
C ALA A 28 0.76 -21.25 5.38
N ASN A 29 -0.10 -20.27 5.07
CA ASN A 29 -1.53 -20.52 4.87
C ASN A 29 -1.80 -21.33 3.61
N GLN A 30 -1.02 -21.12 2.55
CA GLN A 30 -1.13 -21.92 1.31
C GLN A 30 -0.62 -23.34 1.54
N GLU A 31 0.53 -23.54 2.15
CA GLU A 31 1.06 -24.86 2.49
C GLU A 31 0.09 -25.66 3.36
N ALA A 32 -0.51 -25.01 4.36
CA ALA A 32 -1.52 -25.65 5.20
C ALA A 32 -2.78 -26.06 4.42
N ALA A 33 -3.17 -25.26 3.43
CA ALA A 33 -4.30 -25.58 2.56
C ALA A 33 -4.00 -26.77 1.66
N ASP A 34 -2.80 -26.83 1.09
CA ASP A 34 -2.37 -27.92 0.20
C ASP A 34 -2.28 -29.25 1.00
N ALA A 35 -1.70 -29.20 2.20
CA ALA A 35 -1.64 -30.34 3.10
C ALA A 35 -3.04 -30.84 3.53
N GLU A 36 -3.99 -29.94 3.76
CA GLU A 36 -5.37 -30.32 4.11
C GLU A 36 -6.10 -30.94 2.91
N GLN A 37 -5.87 -30.45 1.69
CA GLN A 37 -6.43 -31.04 0.47
C GLN A 37 -5.89 -32.44 0.22
N GLU A 38 -4.58 -32.65 0.40
CA GLU A 38 -3.95 -33.96 0.29
C GLU A 38 -4.53 -34.93 1.32
N ARG A 39 -4.66 -34.52 2.57
CA ARG A 39 -5.26 -35.30 3.65
C ARG A 39 -6.71 -35.69 3.35
N ILE A 40 -7.51 -34.78 2.84
CA ILE A 40 -8.91 -35.09 2.46
C ILE A 40 -8.92 -36.10 1.32
N SER A 41 -8.04 -35.97 0.34
CA SER A 41 -7.93 -36.92 -0.78
C SER A 41 -7.55 -38.32 -0.30
N ASP A 42 -6.61 -38.44 0.61
CA ASP A 42 -6.19 -39.70 1.25
C ASP A 42 -7.36 -40.37 2.01
N LEU A 43 -8.18 -39.58 2.72
CA LEU A 43 -9.36 -40.09 3.42
C LEU A 43 -10.42 -40.61 2.47
N VAL A 44 -10.60 -40.02 1.30
CA VAL A 44 -11.50 -40.52 0.25
C VAL A 44 -10.95 -41.78 -0.37
N GLU A 45 -9.66 -41.82 -0.71
CA GLU A 45 -9.00 -43.01 -1.29
C GLU A 45 -9.08 -44.24 -0.38
N LYS A 46 -8.85 -44.00 0.93
CA LYS A 46 -8.99 -45.04 1.98
C LYS A 46 -10.45 -45.39 2.31
N LYS A 47 -11.43 -44.78 1.63
CA LYS A 47 -12.88 -44.99 1.86
C LYS A 47 -13.32 -44.71 3.31
N VAL A 48 -12.61 -43.81 4.00
CA VAL A 48 -12.98 -43.33 5.36
C VAL A 48 -14.13 -42.33 5.28
N ILE A 49 -14.16 -41.54 4.21
CA ILE A 49 -15.23 -40.59 3.89
C ILE A 49 -15.71 -40.81 2.45
N THR A 50 -16.93 -40.42 2.12
CA THR A 50 -17.45 -40.47 0.76
C THR A 50 -16.82 -39.37 -0.11
N GLU A 51 -16.85 -39.58 -1.45
CA GLU A 51 -16.39 -38.55 -2.41
C GLU A 51 -17.14 -37.23 -2.22
N GLU A 52 -18.46 -37.28 -2.02
CA GLU A 52 -19.31 -36.09 -1.80
C GLU A 52 -18.90 -35.35 -0.53
N GLU A 53 -18.62 -36.06 0.55
CA GLU A 53 -18.12 -35.48 1.80
C GLU A 53 -16.70 -34.90 1.64
N GLY A 54 -15.84 -35.59 0.89
CA GLY A 54 -14.51 -35.11 0.55
C GLY A 54 -14.53 -33.79 -0.23
N GLU A 55 -15.40 -33.70 -1.26
CA GLU A 55 -15.58 -32.45 -2.00
C GLU A 55 -16.15 -31.31 -1.15
N ALA A 56 -17.10 -31.60 -0.28
CA ALA A 56 -17.66 -30.59 0.63
C ALA A 56 -16.58 -30.05 1.58
N ARG A 57 -15.71 -30.91 2.11
CA ARG A 57 -14.59 -30.51 2.97
C ARG A 57 -13.54 -29.71 2.21
N LYS A 58 -13.20 -30.08 0.98
CA LYS A 58 -12.27 -29.32 0.13
C LYS A 58 -12.80 -27.90 -0.12
N ARG A 59 -14.06 -27.77 -0.53
CA ARG A 59 -14.69 -26.43 -0.73
C ARG A 59 -14.69 -25.59 0.54
N ALA A 60 -14.92 -26.19 1.70
CA ALA A 60 -14.87 -25.48 2.97
C ALA A 60 -13.45 -25.01 3.32
N ALA A 61 -12.43 -25.87 3.08
CA ALA A 61 -11.03 -25.53 3.28
C ALA A 61 -10.59 -24.39 2.34
N GLU A 62 -10.92 -24.47 1.05
CA GLU A 62 -10.64 -23.44 0.06
C GLU A 62 -11.28 -22.08 0.44
N ALA A 63 -12.55 -22.10 0.85
CA ALA A 63 -13.23 -20.87 1.29
C ALA A 63 -12.58 -20.25 2.53
N LYS A 64 -12.07 -21.07 3.46
CA LYS A 64 -11.34 -20.62 4.65
C LYS A 64 -9.99 -20.00 4.27
N THR A 65 -9.24 -20.66 3.40
CA THR A 65 -7.95 -20.21 2.90
C THR A 65 -8.10 -18.89 2.13
N ALA A 66 -9.10 -18.80 1.24
CA ALA A 66 -9.38 -17.60 0.49
C ALA A 66 -9.70 -16.39 1.38
N LYS A 67 -10.52 -16.60 2.43
CA LYS A 67 -10.82 -15.53 3.40
C LYS A 67 -9.57 -15.06 4.12
N LYS A 68 -8.74 -15.98 4.59
CA LYS A 68 -7.50 -15.64 5.29
C LYS A 68 -6.51 -14.92 4.39
N ASN A 69 -6.37 -15.37 3.14
CA ASN A 69 -5.54 -14.69 2.15
C ASN A 69 -6.05 -13.28 1.85
N GLU A 70 -7.38 -13.08 1.74
CA GLU A 70 -7.96 -11.74 1.57
C GLU A 70 -7.64 -10.80 2.76
N GLU A 71 -7.69 -11.32 3.98
CA GLU A 71 -7.32 -10.54 5.18
C GLU A 71 -5.83 -10.18 5.20
N LEU A 72 -4.95 -11.12 4.85
CA LEU A 72 -3.51 -10.90 4.76
C LEU A 72 -3.16 -9.90 3.66
N GLU A 73 -3.81 -9.98 2.51
CA GLU A 73 -3.66 -8.99 1.43
C GLU A 73 -4.06 -7.58 1.88
N LYS A 74 -5.18 -7.44 2.58
CA LYS A 74 -5.60 -6.15 3.15
C LYS A 74 -4.59 -5.62 4.16
N LYS A 75 -4.05 -6.50 5.02
CA LYS A 75 -3.02 -6.14 5.99
C LYS A 75 -1.74 -5.67 5.30
N LYS A 76 -1.30 -6.38 4.25
CA LYS A 76 -0.14 -6.02 3.42
C LYS A 76 -0.32 -4.68 2.72
N ALA A 77 -1.49 -4.47 2.10
CA ALA A 77 -1.82 -3.22 1.44
C ALA A 77 -1.82 -2.03 2.42
N LYS A 78 -2.37 -2.23 3.63
CA LYS A 78 -2.34 -1.20 4.67
C LYS A 78 -0.91 -0.85 5.08
N LEU A 79 -0.06 -1.86 5.32
CA LEU A 79 1.34 -1.63 5.69
C LEU A 79 2.10 -0.86 4.62
N LYS A 80 1.94 -1.23 3.33
CA LYS A 80 2.54 -0.50 2.20
C LYS A 80 2.06 0.94 2.11
N ARG A 81 0.78 1.18 2.38
CA ARG A 81 0.25 2.54 2.41
C ARG A 81 0.82 3.37 3.56
N ASP A 82 0.89 2.78 4.76
CA ASP A 82 1.44 3.45 5.93
C ASP A 82 2.93 3.78 5.73
N GLN A 83 3.70 2.88 5.12
CA GLN A 83 5.08 3.11 4.69
C GLN A 83 5.16 4.29 3.72
N ALA A 84 4.35 4.31 2.67
CA ALA A 84 4.35 5.40 1.69
C ALA A 84 3.94 6.76 2.29
N ILE A 85 3.05 6.78 3.28
CA ILE A 85 2.71 8.00 4.03
C ILE A 85 3.92 8.50 4.81
N TRP A 86 4.63 7.58 5.48
CA TRP A 86 5.85 7.91 6.22
C TRP A 86 6.93 8.47 5.29
N ASP A 87 7.22 7.78 4.19
CA ASP A 87 8.23 8.20 3.21
C ASP A 87 7.93 9.58 2.64
N LYS A 88 6.67 9.85 2.34
CA LYS A 88 6.19 11.14 1.88
C LYS A 88 6.38 12.24 2.92
N ALA A 89 6.03 11.97 4.17
CA ALA A 89 6.21 12.92 5.28
C ALA A 89 7.70 13.19 5.54
N ASN A 90 8.53 12.17 5.51
CA ASN A 90 9.98 12.30 5.67
C ASN A 90 10.61 13.11 4.52
N SER A 91 10.22 12.83 3.28
CA SER A 91 10.68 13.60 2.11
C SER A 91 10.30 15.08 2.20
N ALA A 92 9.09 15.38 2.66
CA ALA A 92 8.64 16.75 2.88
C ALA A 92 9.46 17.45 3.98
N ALA A 93 9.73 16.76 5.09
CA ALA A 93 10.57 17.28 6.16
C ALA A 93 12.01 17.55 5.71
N GLN A 94 12.62 16.63 4.96
CA GLN A 94 13.95 16.82 4.39
C GLN A 94 14.01 18.00 3.42
N CYS A 95 12.99 18.15 2.56
CA CYS A 95 12.87 19.27 1.65
C CYS A 95 12.83 20.62 2.42
N ALA A 96 12.02 20.69 3.46
CA ALA A 96 11.90 21.90 4.29
C ALA A 96 13.23 22.26 4.99
N ILE A 97 13.90 21.27 5.58
CA ILE A 97 15.20 21.45 6.24
C ILE A 97 16.28 21.87 5.23
N SER A 98 16.36 21.22 4.08
CA SER A 98 17.34 21.55 3.03
C SER A 98 17.14 22.96 2.50
N THR A 99 15.89 23.38 2.30
CA THR A 99 15.53 24.74 1.88
C THR A 99 15.94 25.77 2.94
N ALA A 100 15.64 25.50 4.21
CA ALA A 100 16.01 26.38 5.30
C ALA A 100 17.53 26.54 5.43
N LEU A 101 18.29 25.44 5.36
CA LEU A 101 19.75 25.44 5.36
C LEU A 101 20.32 26.20 4.16
N GLY A 102 19.75 25.99 2.96
CA GLY A 102 20.15 26.74 1.76
C GLY A 102 19.96 28.25 1.93
N ILE A 103 18.83 28.67 2.48
CA ILE A 103 18.59 30.09 2.78
C ILE A 103 19.60 30.62 3.84
N MET A 104 19.85 29.85 4.90
CA MET A 104 20.83 30.26 5.93
C MET A 104 22.24 30.43 5.36
N GLN A 105 22.66 29.51 4.48
CA GLN A 105 23.97 29.61 3.83
C GLN A 105 24.13 30.89 2.97
N LEU A 106 23.07 31.34 2.33
CA LEU A 106 23.09 32.60 1.55
C LEU A 106 23.31 33.85 2.41
N TRP A 107 22.93 33.83 3.68
CA TRP A 107 23.20 34.93 4.61
C TRP A 107 24.68 34.94 5.07
N VAL A 108 25.36 33.81 5.00
CA VAL A 108 26.79 33.70 5.34
C VAL A 108 27.64 33.98 4.12
N HIS A 109 27.25 33.50 2.96
CA HIS A 109 27.94 33.64 1.67
C HIS A 109 26.90 33.77 0.54
N PRO A 110 26.77 34.84 -0.19
CA PRO A 110 27.61 36.06 -0.28
C PRO A 110 27.25 37.18 0.74
N GLY A 111 26.25 36.96 1.62
CA GLY A 111 25.82 37.94 2.59
C GLY A 111 24.88 39.02 2.03
N PHE A 112 24.45 39.93 2.93
CA PHE A 112 23.56 41.04 2.58
C PHE A 112 24.29 42.12 1.74
N PRO A 113 23.67 42.73 0.69
CA PRO A 113 22.26 42.57 0.26
C PRO A 113 22.01 41.53 -0.81
N ALA A 114 23.05 40.87 -1.35
CA ALA A 114 22.95 39.90 -2.46
C ALA A 114 22.18 38.61 -2.08
N ALA A 115 22.12 38.29 -0.79
CA ALA A 115 21.39 37.15 -0.28
C ALA A 115 19.85 37.20 -0.53
N ILE A 116 19.26 38.45 -0.55
CA ILE A 116 17.81 38.61 -0.65
C ILE A 116 17.22 37.98 -1.94
N PRO A 117 17.67 38.37 -3.14
CA PRO A 117 17.10 37.78 -4.36
C PRO A 117 17.42 36.29 -4.49
N MET A 118 18.57 35.83 -4.02
CA MET A 118 18.95 34.43 -4.05
C MET A 118 18.13 33.58 -3.07
N ALA A 119 17.84 34.11 -1.87
CA ALA A 119 16.97 33.45 -0.89
C ALA A 119 15.54 33.30 -1.43
N ALA A 120 15.03 34.30 -2.17
CA ALA A 120 13.73 34.17 -2.82
C ALA A 120 13.68 33.04 -3.87
N VAL A 121 14.74 32.91 -4.67
CA VAL A 121 14.84 31.82 -5.66
C VAL A 121 14.93 30.45 -4.96
N VAL A 122 15.78 30.30 -3.94
CA VAL A 122 15.90 29.05 -3.17
C VAL A 122 14.58 28.71 -2.48
N GLY A 123 13.92 29.69 -1.89
CA GLY A 123 12.63 29.50 -1.26
C GLY A 123 11.54 29.08 -2.25
N ALA A 124 11.49 29.67 -3.45
CA ALA A 124 10.55 29.30 -4.50
C ALA A 124 10.81 27.88 -5.02
N LEU A 125 12.05 27.49 -5.21
CA LEU A 125 12.41 26.11 -5.62
C LEU A 125 12.05 25.11 -4.53
N GLY A 126 12.31 25.41 -3.27
CA GLY A 126 11.91 24.57 -2.14
C GLY A 126 10.39 24.40 -2.04
N ALA A 127 9.65 25.47 -2.25
CA ALA A 127 8.18 25.42 -2.28
C ALA A 127 7.65 24.56 -3.45
N LEU A 128 8.26 24.66 -4.62
CA LEU A 128 7.92 23.84 -5.78
C LEU A 128 8.21 22.35 -5.53
N GLN A 129 9.37 22.04 -4.95
CA GLN A 129 9.71 20.66 -4.57
C GLN A 129 8.73 20.11 -3.54
N LEU A 130 8.40 20.86 -2.51
CA LEU A 130 7.42 20.47 -1.50
C LEU A 130 6.05 20.24 -2.12
N ALA A 131 5.59 21.10 -3.02
CA ALA A 131 4.34 20.94 -3.73
C ALA A 131 4.33 19.65 -4.57
N THR A 132 5.43 19.32 -5.22
CA THR A 132 5.58 18.07 -6.00
C THR A 132 5.51 16.84 -5.10
N ILE A 133 6.20 16.86 -3.95
CA ILE A 133 6.15 15.77 -2.96
C ILE A 133 4.71 15.57 -2.46
N LEU A 134 4.04 16.68 -2.12
CA LEU A 134 2.67 16.61 -1.63
C LEU A 134 1.65 16.18 -2.70
N ALA A 135 1.90 16.51 -3.95
CA ALA A 135 1.06 16.10 -5.07
C ALA A 135 1.25 14.62 -5.47
N THR A 136 2.36 13.98 -5.07
CA THR A 136 2.58 12.56 -5.37
C THR A 136 1.48 11.71 -4.76
N PRO A 137 0.72 10.94 -5.56
CA PRO A 137 -0.37 10.12 -5.04
C PRO A 137 0.16 9.01 -4.16
N LEU A 138 -0.58 8.71 -3.09
CA LEU A 138 -0.32 7.54 -2.26
C LEU A 138 -0.77 6.28 -3.00
N PRO A 139 -0.15 5.11 -2.71
CA PRO A 139 -0.59 3.84 -3.27
C PRO A 139 -2.08 3.62 -3.00
N LYS A 140 -2.83 3.33 -4.04
CA LYS A 140 -4.24 3.00 -3.98
C LYS A 140 -4.39 1.48 -3.88
N TYR A 141 -5.50 1.03 -3.29
CA TYR A 141 -5.78 -0.40 -3.25
C TYR A 141 -6.25 -0.84 -4.65
N ALA A 142 -5.48 -1.69 -5.31
CA ALA A 142 -5.83 -2.28 -6.60
C ALA A 142 -7.01 -3.26 -6.52
N LYS A 143 -7.39 -3.70 -5.32
CA LYS A 143 -8.58 -4.54 -5.10
C LYS A 143 -9.69 -3.67 -4.51
N GLY A 144 -10.84 -3.65 -5.19
CA GLY A 144 -12.02 -2.87 -4.82
C GLY A 144 -12.49 -3.08 -3.37
N THR A 145 -13.31 -2.20 -2.86
CA THR A 145 -13.92 -2.29 -1.54
C THR A 145 -15.34 -2.84 -1.63
N LYS A 146 -15.71 -3.73 -0.73
CA LYS A 146 -17.10 -4.25 -0.64
C LYS A 146 -18.08 -3.24 -0.04
N SER A 147 -17.60 -2.17 0.57
CA SER A 147 -18.44 -1.09 1.09
C SER A 147 -17.71 0.23 1.04
N HIS A 148 -18.27 1.18 0.29
CA HIS A 148 -17.84 2.57 0.26
C HIS A 148 -18.82 3.41 1.05
N LYS A 149 -18.32 4.29 1.94
CA LYS A 149 -19.17 5.11 2.83
C LYS A 149 -19.90 6.26 2.12
N GLY A 150 -19.86 6.29 0.79
CA GLY A 150 -20.41 7.38 -0.04
C GLY A 150 -19.38 8.45 -0.38
N GLY A 151 -19.70 9.27 -1.37
CA GLY A 151 -18.79 10.27 -1.95
C GLY A 151 -18.08 9.74 -3.20
N PRO A 152 -17.31 10.60 -3.89
CA PRO A 152 -16.59 10.20 -5.09
C PRO A 152 -15.60 9.07 -4.81
N ALA A 153 -15.58 8.05 -5.64
CA ALA A 153 -14.62 6.95 -5.58
C ALA A 153 -13.83 6.86 -6.88
N VAL A 154 -12.55 6.48 -6.80
CA VAL A 154 -11.75 6.13 -7.98
C VAL A 154 -11.80 4.62 -8.12
N VAL A 155 -12.20 4.14 -9.30
CA VAL A 155 -12.33 2.73 -9.67
C VAL A 155 -11.53 2.46 -10.93
N GLY A 156 -11.16 1.19 -11.17
CA GLY A 156 -10.30 0.82 -12.31
C GLY A 156 -8.84 1.26 -12.14
N ASP A 157 -8.42 1.61 -10.94
CA ASP A 157 -7.06 2.07 -10.64
C ASP A 157 -6.03 0.93 -10.47
N GLY A 158 -6.50 -0.31 -10.47
CA GLY A 158 -5.66 -1.51 -10.52
C GLY A 158 -5.26 -1.97 -11.93
N GLY A 159 -5.74 -1.29 -12.98
CA GLY A 159 -5.53 -1.71 -14.37
C GLY A 159 -6.41 -2.89 -14.81
N GLU A 160 -7.44 -3.20 -14.04
CA GLU A 160 -8.46 -4.21 -14.36
C GLU A 160 -9.86 -3.60 -14.24
N PRO A 161 -10.83 -4.05 -15.07
CA PRO A 161 -12.22 -3.63 -14.95
C PRO A 161 -12.81 -4.03 -13.60
N GLU A 162 -13.48 -3.12 -12.92
CA GLU A 162 -14.10 -3.36 -11.62
C GLU A 162 -15.62 -3.34 -11.71
N LEU A 163 -16.28 -4.21 -10.95
CA LEU A 163 -17.73 -4.20 -10.81
C LEU A 163 -18.14 -3.20 -9.72
N VAL A 164 -18.78 -2.12 -10.13
CA VAL A 164 -19.35 -1.13 -9.21
C VAL A 164 -20.83 -1.40 -9.03
N THR A 165 -21.29 -1.40 -7.78
CA THR A 165 -22.71 -1.51 -7.43
C THR A 165 -23.11 -0.31 -6.58
N PHE A 166 -24.07 0.46 -7.07
CA PHE A 166 -24.62 1.61 -6.37
C PHE A 166 -26.14 1.66 -6.52
N SER A 167 -26.85 1.80 -5.42
CA SER A 167 -28.32 1.91 -5.42
C SER A 167 -29.04 0.79 -6.19
N GLY A 168 -28.53 -0.45 -6.10
CA GLY A 168 -29.10 -1.62 -6.77
C GLY A 168 -28.79 -1.73 -8.26
N LYS A 169 -28.01 -0.82 -8.82
CA LYS A 169 -27.49 -0.89 -10.20
C LYS A 169 -26.02 -1.29 -10.17
N SER A 170 -25.64 -2.19 -11.08
CA SER A 170 -24.25 -2.64 -11.21
C SER A 170 -23.78 -2.39 -12.64
N TRP A 171 -22.54 -1.94 -12.77
CA TRP A 171 -21.87 -1.78 -14.06
C TRP A 171 -20.39 -2.12 -13.93
N ILE A 172 -19.76 -2.43 -15.05
CA ILE A 172 -18.32 -2.69 -15.12
C ILE A 172 -17.64 -1.39 -15.54
N THR A 173 -16.61 -0.99 -14.81
CA THR A 173 -15.78 0.18 -15.15
C THR A 173 -14.71 -0.21 -16.17
N PRO A 174 -14.18 0.75 -16.94
CA PRO A 174 -12.99 0.51 -17.75
C PRO A 174 -11.78 0.18 -16.86
N ASP A 175 -10.74 -0.36 -17.47
CA ASP A 175 -9.43 -0.67 -16.87
C ASP A 175 -8.56 0.58 -16.61
N THR A 176 -9.14 1.75 -16.73
CA THR A 176 -8.50 3.05 -16.49
C THR A 176 -9.12 3.74 -15.28
N PRO A 177 -8.32 4.46 -14.46
CA PRO A 177 -8.82 5.17 -13.29
C PRO A 177 -10.00 6.09 -13.64
N THR A 178 -11.17 5.79 -13.11
CA THR A 178 -12.41 6.52 -13.36
C THR A 178 -13.03 6.94 -12.03
N ILE A 179 -13.51 8.19 -11.95
CA ILE A 179 -14.23 8.68 -10.75
C ILE A 179 -15.72 8.36 -10.94
N VAL A 180 -16.31 7.73 -9.92
CA VAL A 180 -17.72 7.37 -9.84
C VAL A 180 -18.38 7.98 -8.62
#